data_2c76699b50d9ce94a8ef0476bc2c6f9e
#
_entry.id   2c76699b50d9ce94a8ef0476bc2c6f9e
#
_cell.length_a   1.000
_cell.length_b   1.000
_cell.length_c   1.000
_cell.angle_alpha   90.00
_cell.angle_beta   90.00
_cell.angle_gamma   90.00
#
_symmetry.space_group_name_H-M   'P 1'
#
loop_
_entity.id
_entity.type
_entity.pdbx_description
1 polymer ?
#
loop_
_entity_poly.entity_id
_entity_poly.type
_entity_poly.pdbx_seq_one_letter_code
_entity_poly.pdbx_strand_id
1 'polypeptide(L)'
;LKFVVLISLLFLISCGSQINSEQRDLEEMSYISSDLKYNYAYYKIVVELLLHKGRINDAINTFTSNITYFDNEADFINIINRARELNKFDSIMTIVNRWIELDDQNIYARKAAFSAYIELEQYQTANVHFDFLYNLYLENKNESYVDIESILSRNVITKNIVDYFELNLPRYKDRKILLSYINILQKNGIDELAVLYIENIDYKKNRTLTRKYAQSLSQLNKTNKAISTLESFIESSSILDREVSFELLMFYLKEEKLDYAIPLIEKLISIDPSDDDFIFRIALLCFDNERYSLSEKYFNILLSKFYVPDNINFFLGQIDYKNKRYDEALLHYQRIQQGTFVNVKTLNVSMALLKKYNLEKALSHIDKKIKIKNQNNLLNSLSLKLSIFEEIGESADVIKVSSQILKSFPNNERALYSRALAYEKEGNILSMSKDFDKMIKLNKYNSIALNAYGYSLALQNLHLDKSEKLIRKALDIRPGQAAILDSLAWVLYLKGSYKEAAKYSSLA
;
A
#
# COMPACT_ATOMS: atom_id res chain seq x y z
N LEU A 1 -28.00 31.05 -24.82
CA LEU A 1 -27.26 31.43 -26.05
C LEU A 1 -25.86 31.99 -25.74
N LYS A 2 -25.69 32.74 -24.63
CA LYS A 2 -24.37 33.30 -24.22
C LYS A 2 -23.41 32.17 -23.66
N PHE A 3 -23.94 31.09 -23.12
CA PHE A 3 -23.15 29.97 -22.56
C PHE A 3 -22.53 29.09 -23.69
N VAL A 4 -23.22 28.95 -24.80
CA VAL A 4 -22.75 28.17 -25.97
C VAL A 4 -21.64 28.95 -26.71
N VAL A 5 -21.67 30.28 -26.68
CA VAL A 5 -20.64 31.12 -27.28
C VAL A 5 -19.32 31.05 -26.49
N LEU A 6 -19.37 30.88 -25.17
CA LEU A 6 -18.16 30.76 -24.33
C LEU A 6 -17.42 29.42 -24.57
N ILE A 7 -18.15 28.34 -24.78
CA ILE A 7 -17.58 27.02 -25.10
C ILE A 7 -17.00 26.99 -26.52
N SER A 8 -17.62 27.67 -27.49
CA SER A 8 -17.11 27.74 -28.86
C SER A 8 -15.85 28.63 -28.99
N LEU A 9 -15.67 29.62 -28.12
CA LEU A 9 -14.43 30.43 -28.09
C LEU A 9 -13.23 29.63 -27.49
N LEU A 10 -13.47 28.70 -26.57
CA LEU A 10 -12.42 27.82 -26.02
C LEU A 10 -11.89 26.78 -27.05
N PHE A 11 -12.69 26.41 -28.04
CA PHE A 11 -12.26 25.48 -29.12
C PHE A 11 -11.50 26.12 -30.25
N LEU A 12 -11.61 27.48 -30.44
CA LEU A 12 -10.94 28.19 -31.53
C LEU A 12 -9.49 28.68 -31.18
N ILE A 13 -9.10 28.58 -29.89
CA ILE A 13 -7.75 29.01 -29.42
C ILE A 13 -6.71 27.87 -29.48
N SER A 14 -7.09 26.66 -29.90
CA SER A 14 -6.19 25.49 -29.89
C SER A 14 -5.30 25.32 -31.14
N CYS A 15 -5.35 26.24 -32.11
CA CYS A 15 -4.49 26.18 -33.30
C CYS A 15 -3.84 27.56 -33.58
N GLY A 16 -2.63 27.76 -33.10
CA GLY A 16 -1.80 28.86 -33.62
C GLY A 16 -0.79 29.42 -32.62
N SER A 17 0.49 29.03 -32.82
CA SER A 17 1.74 29.66 -32.40
C SER A 17 2.10 29.73 -30.91
N GLN A 18 3.19 29.06 -30.62
CA GLN A 18 4.00 29.15 -29.40
C GLN A 18 4.54 30.58 -29.16
N ILE A 19 4.68 30.86 -27.87
CA ILE A 19 5.40 31.99 -27.22
C ILE A 19 4.52 33.20 -26.89
N ASN A 20 4.35 33.43 -25.55
CA ASN A 20 3.68 34.55 -24.88
C ASN A 20 2.15 34.51 -24.72
N SER A 21 1.50 33.37 -24.86
CA SER A 21 0.04 33.26 -24.64
C SER A 21 -0.37 33.18 -23.15
N GLU A 22 0.48 32.68 -22.27
CA GLU A 22 0.08 32.39 -20.89
C GLU A 22 -0.25 33.65 -20.05
N GLN A 23 0.44 34.78 -20.28
CA GLN A 23 0.11 36.00 -19.58
C GLN A 23 -1.06 36.77 -20.22
N ARG A 24 -1.18 36.74 -21.56
CA ARG A 24 -2.33 37.32 -22.26
C ARG A 24 -3.65 36.63 -21.95
N ASP A 25 -3.66 35.32 -21.90
CA ASP A 25 -4.87 34.52 -21.57
C ASP A 25 -5.40 34.85 -20.16
N LEU A 26 -4.52 35.15 -19.20
CA LEU A 26 -4.89 35.57 -17.85
C LEU A 26 -5.36 37.05 -17.81
N GLU A 27 -4.79 37.94 -18.59
CA GLU A 27 -5.19 39.37 -18.66
C GLU A 27 -6.50 39.56 -19.43
N GLU A 28 -6.74 38.88 -20.56
CA GLU A 28 -8.03 38.93 -21.29
C GLU A 28 -9.18 38.32 -20.47
N MET A 29 -8.92 37.31 -19.65
CA MET A 29 -9.92 36.74 -18.73
C MET A 29 -10.24 37.68 -17.56
N SER A 30 -9.36 38.56 -17.13
CA SER A 30 -9.62 39.54 -16.07
C SER A 30 -10.63 40.62 -16.44
N TYR A 31 -10.88 40.84 -17.73
CA TYR A 31 -11.84 41.85 -18.22
C TYR A 31 -13.30 41.49 -18.16
N ILE A 32 -13.63 40.20 -17.84
CA ILE A 32 -15.01 39.68 -17.82
C ILE A 32 -15.66 39.75 -16.43
N SER A 33 -14.97 40.19 -15.38
CA SER A 33 -15.37 39.99 -14.00
C SER A 33 -15.89 41.23 -13.26
N SER A 34 -16.86 41.95 -13.78
CA SER A 34 -17.52 43.03 -12.99
C SER A 34 -18.79 42.60 -12.22
N ASP A 35 -19.20 41.31 -12.28
CA ASP A 35 -20.46 40.87 -11.67
C ASP A 35 -20.20 39.72 -10.68
N LEU A 36 -20.46 39.92 -9.40
CA LEU A 36 -20.21 38.98 -8.27
C LEU A 36 -20.75 37.58 -8.48
N LYS A 37 -21.80 37.44 -9.27
CA LYS A 37 -22.48 36.15 -9.54
C LYS A 37 -21.69 35.22 -10.47
N TYR A 38 -20.66 35.72 -11.16
CA TYR A 38 -19.83 34.95 -12.09
C TYR A 38 -18.46 34.57 -11.49
N ASN A 39 -18.07 35.16 -10.38
CA ASN A 39 -16.73 34.98 -9.81
C ASN A 39 -16.50 33.54 -9.33
N TYR A 40 -17.44 32.89 -8.68
CA TYR A 40 -17.32 31.47 -8.28
C TYR A 40 -17.07 30.57 -9.49
N ALA A 41 -17.93 30.64 -10.51
CA ALA A 41 -17.81 29.79 -11.70
C ALA A 41 -16.48 30.02 -12.43
N TYR A 42 -16.05 31.29 -12.52
CA TYR A 42 -14.77 31.65 -13.12
C TYR A 42 -13.60 31.05 -12.35
N TYR A 43 -13.47 31.33 -11.05
CA TYR A 43 -12.33 30.84 -10.27
C TYR A 43 -12.34 29.32 -10.12
N LYS A 44 -13.49 28.68 -10.05
CA LYS A 44 -13.62 27.22 -10.06
C LYS A 44 -13.04 26.64 -11.34
N ILE A 45 -13.42 27.16 -12.51
CA ILE A 45 -12.88 26.71 -13.80
C ILE A 45 -11.37 26.92 -13.86
N VAL A 46 -10.85 28.05 -13.39
CA VAL A 46 -9.41 28.34 -13.38
C VAL A 46 -8.68 27.34 -12.49
N VAL A 47 -9.18 27.08 -11.27
CA VAL A 47 -8.59 26.10 -10.35
C VAL A 47 -8.59 24.69 -10.95
N GLU A 48 -9.71 24.26 -11.53
CA GLU A 48 -9.80 22.94 -12.18
C GLU A 48 -8.86 22.80 -13.39
N LEU A 49 -8.74 23.83 -14.21
CA LEU A 49 -7.80 23.85 -15.33
C LEU A 49 -6.34 23.77 -14.87
N LEU A 50 -5.99 24.49 -13.81
CA LEU A 50 -4.65 24.44 -13.21
C LEU A 50 -4.34 23.06 -12.64
N LEU A 51 -5.31 22.43 -11.95
CA LEU A 51 -5.19 21.05 -11.45
C LEU A 51 -5.02 20.05 -12.60
N HIS A 52 -5.81 20.18 -13.66
CA HIS A 52 -5.72 19.32 -14.85
C HIS A 52 -4.37 19.45 -15.57
N LYS A 53 -3.80 20.66 -15.60
CA LYS A 53 -2.44 20.92 -16.15
C LYS A 53 -1.30 20.50 -15.21
N GLY A 54 -1.59 19.96 -14.03
CA GLY A 54 -0.60 19.59 -13.02
C GLY A 54 0.06 20.78 -12.31
N ARG A 55 -0.50 22.00 -12.45
CA ARG A 55 -0.02 23.24 -11.80
C ARG A 55 -0.65 23.39 -10.41
N ILE A 56 -0.41 22.40 -9.54
CA ILE A 56 -1.12 22.28 -8.25
C ILE A 56 -0.85 23.48 -7.34
N ASN A 57 0.39 23.98 -7.26
CA ASN A 57 0.72 25.16 -6.46
C ASN A 57 -0.08 26.40 -6.89
N ASP A 58 -0.21 26.61 -8.20
CA ASP A 58 -0.95 27.74 -8.72
C ASP A 58 -2.46 27.61 -8.48
N ALA A 59 -2.98 26.37 -8.54
CA ALA A 59 -4.36 26.08 -8.19
C ALA A 59 -4.66 26.39 -6.72
N ILE A 60 -3.78 25.97 -5.79
CA ILE A 60 -3.90 26.27 -4.36
C ILE A 60 -3.85 27.78 -4.12
N ASN A 61 -2.88 28.47 -4.71
CA ASN A 61 -2.72 29.93 -4.56
C ASN A 61 -3.94 30.67 -5.12
N THR A 62 -4.44 30.26 -6.29
CA THR A 62 -5.65 30.86 -6.89
C THR A 62 -6.87 30.66 -6.00
N PHE A 63 -7.06 29.44 -5.46
CA PHE A 63 -8.16 29.14 -4.54
C PHE A 63 -8.06 29.99 -3.27
N THR A 64 -6.91 29.99 -2.59
CA THR A 64 -6.70 30.74 -1.33
C THR A 64 -6.86 32.25 -1.50
N SER A 65 -6.35 32.82 -2.60
CA SER A 65 -6.48 34.27 -2.87
C SER A 65 -7.91 34.70 -3.18
N ASN A 66 -8.78 33.78 -3.61
CA ASN A 66 -10.14 34.01 -4.01
C ASN A 66 -11.16 33.21 -3.18
N ILE A 67 -10.77 32.78 -2.00
CA ILE A 67 -11.53 31.86 -1.14
C ILE A 67 -12.91 32.37 -0.75
N THR A 68 -13.11 33.67 -0.73
CA THR A 68 -14.40 34.30 -0.42
C THR A 68 -15.51 33.96 -1.41
N TYR A 69 -15.14 33.54 -2.61
CA TYR A 69 -16.10 33.15 -3.65
C TYR A 69 -16.49 31.67 -3.58
N PHE A 70 -15.80 30.85 -2.77
CA PHE A 70 -16.08 29.43 -2.63
C PHE A 70 -16.94 29.17 -1.38
N ASP A 71 -17.99 28.37 -1.56
CA ASP A 71 -18.91 27.90 -0.51
C ASP A 71 -19.25 26.40 -0.62
N ASN A 72 -18.78 25.75 -1.69
CA ASN A 72 -19.08 24.36 -1.95
C ASN A 72 -18.06 23.43 -1.24
N GLU A 73 -18.59 22.53 -0.39
CA GLU A 73 -17.80 21.59 0.38
C GLU A 73 -16.84 20.74 -0.47
N ALA A 74 -17.27 20.27 -1.65
CA ALA A 74 -16.43 19.45 -2.53
C ALA A 74 -15.20 20.20 -3.04
N ASP A 75 -15.29 21.52 -3.24
CA ASP A 75 -14.18 22.35 -3.68
C ASP A 75 -13.13 22.49 -2.55
N PHE A 76 -13.59 22.67 -1.31
CA PHE A 76 -12.71 22.70 -0.14
C PHE A 76 -12.00 21.36 0.06
N ILE A 77 -12.74 20.23 0.01
CA ILE A 77 -12.14 18.88 0.16
C ILE A 77 -11.09 18.64 -0.91
N ASN A 78 -11.38 18.93 -2.17
CA ASN A 78 -10.47 18.70 -3.28
C ASN A 78 -9.16 19.47 -3.09
N ILE A 79 -9.24 20.78 -2.81
CA ILE A 79 -8.06 21.62 -2.72
C ILE A 79 -7.23 21.33 -1.45
N ILE A 80 -7.87 21.01 -0.32
CA ILE A 80 -7.19 20.59 0.91
C ILE A 80 -6.41 19.29 0.68
N ASN A 81 -6.99 18.32 -0.02
CA ASN A 81 -6.27 17.09 -0.33
C ASN A 81 -5.03 17.36 -1.19
N ARG A 82 -5.12 18.24 -2.19
CA ARG A 82 -3.98 18.65 -3.01
C ARG A 82 -2.92 19.42 -2.21
N ALA A 83 -3.35 20.33 -1.33
CA ALA A 83 -2.45 21.06 -0.45
C ALA A 83 -1.72 20.12 0.53
N ARG A 84 -2.41 19.09 1.04
CA ARG A 84 -1.83 18.07 1.92
C ARG A 84 -0.78 17.23 1.20
N GLU A 85 -1.04 16.81 -0.05
CA GLU A 85 -0.05 16.08 -0.89
C GLU A 85 1.28 16.85 -1.04
N LEU A 86 1.23 18.18 -0.99
CA LEU A 86 2.39 19.07 -1.12
C LEU A 86 2.89 19.63 0.23
N ASN A 87 2.34 19.19 1.36
CA ASN A 87 2.64 19.69 2.72
C ASN A 87 2.46 21.22 2.86
N LYS A 88 1.44 21.79 2.19
CA LYS A 88 1.10 23.21 2.25
C LYS A 88 0.18 23.55 3.42
N PHE A 89 0.64 23.31 4.65
CA PHE A 89 -0.22 23.40 5.86
C PHE A 89 -0.72 24.83 6.12
N ASP A 90 0.07 25.87 5.82
CA ASP A 90 -0.41 27.27 5.92
C ASP A 90 -1.60 27.54 4.98
N SER A 91 -1.55 27.00 3.76
CA SER A 91 -2.67 27.12 2.82
C SER A 91 -3.89 26.34 3.34
N ILE A 92 -3.69 25.16 3.92
CA ILE A 92 -4.77 24.38 4.55
C ILE A 92 -5.42 25.19 5.67
N MET A 93 -4.61 25.84 6.53
CA MET A 93 -5.15 26.68 7.62
C MET A 93 -6.04 27.83 7.08
N THR A 94 -5.60 28.54 6.04
CA THR A 94 -6.39 29.59 5.42
C THR A 94 -7.72 29.04 4.89
N ILE A 95 -7.68 27.88 4.26
CA ILE A 95 -8.85 27.20 3.67
C ILE A 95 -9.81 26.74 4.76
N VAL A 96 -9.34 26.05 5.79
CA VAL A 96 -10.18 25.50 6.86
C VAL A 96 -10.79 26.61 7.73
N ASN A 97 -10.06 27.69 8.01
CA ASN A 97 -10.61 28.83 8.75
C ASN A 97 -11.80 29.43 8.01
N ARG A 98 -11.69 29.65 6.70
CA ARG A 98 -12.83 30.10 5.90
C ARG A 98 -13.97 29.13 5.88
N TRP A 99 -13.69 27.83 5.77
CA TRP A 99 -14.73 26.80 5.78
C TRP A 99 -15.47 26.75 7.14
N ILE A 100 -14.74 26.87 8.26
CA ILE A 100 -15.34 26.93 9.61
C ILE A 100 -16.14 28.22 9.81
N GLU A 101 -15.76 29.35 9.19
CA GLU A 101 -16.60 30.57 9.19
C GLU A 101 -17.94 30.39 8.48
N LEU A 102 -17.97 29.57 7.42
CA LEU A 102 -19.19 29.24 6.67
C LEU A 102 -20.06 28.22 7.38
N ASP A 103 -19.43 27.22 8.01
CA ASP A 103 -20.08 26.12 8.73
C ASP A 103 -19.19 25.69 9.91
N ASP A 104 -19.50 26.20 11.09
CA ASP A 104 -18.73 25.95 12.32
C ASP A 104 -18.90 24.50 12.85
N GLN A 105 -19.92 23.76 12.37
CA GLN A 105 -20.18 22.37 12.70
C GLN A 105 -19.54 21.40 11.71
N ASN A 106 -18.83 21.86 10.69
CA ASN A 106 -18.29 21.02 9.65
C ASN A 106 -17.18 20.11 10.14
N ILE A 107 -17.43 18.81 10.13
CA ILE A 107 -16.52 17.77 10.65
C ILE A 107 -15.25 17.65 9.81
N TYR A 108 -15.36 17.79 8.48
CA TYR A 108 -14.19 17.70 7.59
C TYR A 108 -13.26 18.89 7.78
N ALA A 109 -13.82 20.09 7.92
CA ALA A 109 -13.05 21.29 8.23
C ALA A 109 -12.31 21.13 9.58
N ARG A 110 -13.00 20.62 10.62
CA ARG A 110 -12.41 20.38 11.93
C ARG A 110 -11.28 19.34 11.90
N LYS A 111 -11.48 18.23 11.18
CA LYS A 111 -10.44 17.19 10.96
C LYS A 111 -9.23 17.76 10.21
N ALA A 112 -9.46 18.51 9.16
CA ALA A 112 -8.39 19.13 8.36
C ALA A 112 -7.63 20.17 9.15
N ALA A 113 -8.32 21.01 9.93
CA ALA A 113 -7.71 21.99 10.83
C ALA A 113 -6.82 21.32 11.89
N PHE A 114 -7.33 20.31 12.58
CA PHE A 114 -6.56 19.55 13.57
C PHE A 114 -5.25 19.01 12.97
N SER A 115 -5.33 18.35 11.79
CA SER A 115 -4.16 17.82 11.14
C SER A 115 -3.14 18.90 10.74
N ALA A 116 -3.61 20.05 10.22
CA ALA A 116 -2.72 21.14 9.81
C ALA A 116 -2.05 21.83 11.02
N TYR A 117 -2.80 22.09 12.09
CA TYR A 117 -2.27 22.72 13.29
C TYR A 117 -1.22 21.86 14.01
N ILE A 118 -1.37 20.53 13.99
CA ILE A 118 -0.32 19.63 14.52
C ILE A 118 0.97 19.76 13.72
N GLU A 119 0.89 19.73 12.38
CA GLU A 119 2.09 19.81 11.55
C GLU A 119 2.82 21.16 11.66
N LEU A 120 2.10 22.20 12.06
CA LEU A 120 2.66 23.52 12.36
C LEU A 120 3.04 23.70 13.84
N GLU A 121 3.00 22.61 14.62
CA GLU A 121 3.33 22.59 16.07
C GLU A 121 2.45 23.52 16.93
N GLN A 122 1.27 23.90 16.42
CA GLN A 122 0.29 24.74 17.13
C GLN A 122 -0.69 23.90 17.95
N TYR A 123 -0.17 23.15 18.91
CA TYR A 123 -0.89 22.10 19.64
C TYR A 123 -2.08 22.62 20.46
N GLN A 124 -2.02 23.85 20.98
CA GLN A 124 -3.14 24.43 21.71
C GLN A 124 -4.36 24.66 20.80
N THR A 125 -4.11 25.16 19.59
CA THR A 125 -5.17 25.36 18.60
C THR A 125 -5.67 24.03 18.08
N ALA A 126 -4.79 23.05 17.83
CA ALA A 126 -5.16 21.70 17.47
C ALA A 126 -6.13 21.08 18.49
N ASN A 127 -5.91 21.29 19.80
CA ASN A 127 -6.80 20.81 20.85
C ASN A 127 -8.24 21.32 20.69
N VAL A 128 -8.45 22.58 20.29
CA VAL A 128 -9.80 23.12 20.09
C VAL A 128 -10.60 22.30 19.07
N HIS A 129 -9.94 21.88 18.00
CA HIS A 129 -10.59 21.08 16.94
C HIS A 129 -10.78 19.62 17.36
N PHE A 130 -9.82 19.04 18.09
CA PHE A 130 -9.96 17.66 18.56
C PHE A 130 -10.99 17.57 19.70
N ASP A 131 -11.04 18.53 20.61
CA ASP A 131 -12.05 18.62 21.67
C ASP A 131 -13.46 18.71 21.07
N PHE A 132 -13.65 19.45 19.97
CA PHE A 132 -14.91 19.49 19.23
C PHE A 132 -15.29 18.10 18.71
N LEU A 133 -14.37 17.41 18.02
CA LEU A 133 -14.61 16.06 17.51
C LEU A 133 -14.87 15.05 18.63
N TYR A 134 -14.16 15.17 19.74
CA TYR A 134 -14.35 14.31 20.91
C TYR A 134 -15.72 14.51 21.57
N ASN A 135 -16.18 15.74 21.69
CA ASN A 135 -17.51 16.04 22.21
C ASN A 135 -18.60 15.45 21.29
N LEU A 136 -18.48 15.58 19.98
CA LEU A 136 -19.38 14.92 19.03
C LEU A 136 -19.38 13.40 19.18
N TYR A 137 -18.21 12.79 19.42
CA TYR A 137 -18.12 11.36 19.72
C TYR A 137 -18.87 11.00 21.01
N LEU A 138 -18.72 11.78 22.05
CA LEU A 138 -19.41 11.54 23.32
C LEU A 138 -20.92 11.59 23.18
N GLU A 139 -21.43 12.49 22.32
CA GLU A 139 -22.87 12.65 22.04
C GLU A 139 -23.40 11.54 21.15
N ASN A 140 -22.75 11.29 20.01
CA ASN A 140 -23.28 10.45 18.93
C ASN A 140 -22.72 9.01 18.94
N LYS A 141 -21.69 8.72 19.75
CA LYS A 141 -20.96 7.44 19.80
C LYS A 141 -20.38 6.99 18.45
N ASN A 142 -20.17 7.91 17.51
CA ASN A 142 -19.55 7.61 16.24
C ASN A 142 -18.02 7.60 16.38
N GLU A 143 -17.42 6.41 16.35
CA GLU A 143 -15.98 6.20 16.55
C GLU A 143 -15.11 6.90 15.50
N SER A 144 -15.66 7.21 14.30
CA SER A 144 -14.92 7.91 13.25
C SER A 144 -14.50 9.34 13.64
N TYR A 145 -15.12 9.91 14.68
CA TYR A 145 -14.74 11.25 15.19
C TYR A 145 -13.49 11.23 16.04
N VAL A 146 -13.10 10.07 16.57
CA VAL A 146 -11.91 9.87 17.37
C VAL A 146 -10.94 8.85 16.76
N ASP A 147 -11.23 8.36 15.57
CA ASP A 147 -10.32 7.55 14.77
C ASP A 147 -9.23 8.44 14.17
N ILE A 148 -8.05 8.36 14.74
CA ILE A 148 -6.90 9.22 14.40
C ILE A 148 -6.51 9.06 12.92
N GLU A 149 -6.57 7.85 12.37
CA GLU A 149 -6.29 7.61 10.96
C GLU A 149 -7.27 8.36 10.05
N SER A 150 -8.57 8.26 10.34
CA SER A 150 -9.63 8.98 9.63
C SER A 150 -9.48 10.50 9.78
N ILE A 151 -9.13 10.98 10.99
CA ILE A 151 -8.98 12.42 11.27
C ILE A 151 -7.80 12.98 10.48
N LEU A 152 -6.66 12.31 10.51
CA LEU A 152 -5.46 12.78 9.81
C LEU A 152 -5.58 12.61 8.28
N SER A 153 -6.53 11.80 7.82
CA SER A 153 -6.74 11.48 6.39
C SER A 153 -5.47 11.01 5.69
N ARG A 154 -4.60 10.31 6.43
CA ARG A 154 -3.34 9.73 5.91
C ARG A 154 -2.89 8.56 6.78
N ASN A 155 -2.10 7.66 6.16
CA ASN A 155 -1.60 6.44 6.81
C ASN A 155 -0.18 6.61 7.40
N VAL A 156 0.44 7.78 7.23
CA VAL A 156 1.81 8.05 7.72
C VAL A 156 1.73 8.98 8.92
N ILE A 157 2.38 8.60 10.02
CA ILE A 157 2.51 9.43 11.22
C ILE A 157 3.81 10.24 11.15
N THR A 158 3.71 11.55 11.44
CA THR A 158 4.89 12.41 11.53
C THR A 158 5.34 12.52 12.99
N LYS A 159 6.57 12.99 13.21
CA LYS A 159 7.06 13.28 14.55
C LYS A 159 6.12 14.23 15.30
N ASN A 160 5.63 15.28 14.66
CA ASN A 160 4.73 16.27 15.26
C ASN A 160 3.42 15.63 15.77
N ILE A 161 2.91 14.62 15.05
CA ILE A 161 1.73 13.85 15.50
C ILE A 161 2.06 13.03 16.73
N VAL A 162 3.23 12.37 16.77
CA VAL A 162 3.68 11.61 17.94
C VAL A 162 3.83 12.57 19.15
N ASP A 163 4.57 13.66 18.99
CA ASP A 163 4.80 14.66 20.03
C ASP A 163 3.48 15.24 20.57
N TYR A 164 2.51 15.48 19.67
CA TYR A 164 1.18 15.95 20.07
C TYR A 164 0.46 14.93 20.96
N PHE A 165 0.40 13.66 20.55
CA PHE A 165 -0.31 12.64 21.32
C PHE A 165 0.41 12.26 22.61
N GLU A 166 1.74 12.26 22.64
CA GLU A 166 2.50 12.09 23.89
C GLU A 166 2.11 13.15 24.94
N LEU A 167 1.93 14.40 24.49
CA LEU A 167 1.57 15.50 25.39
C LEU A 167 0.10 15.52 25.79
N ASN A 168 -0.82 15.20 24.86
CA ASN A 168 -2.25 15.46 25.01
C ASN A 168 -3.11 14.22 25.27
N LEU A 169 -2.63 13.00 24.95
CA LEU A 169 -3.39 11.76 25.15
C LEU A 169 -3.91 11.57 26.59
N PRO A 170 -3.17 11.96 27.66
CA PRO A 170 -3.66 11.85 29.04
C PRO A 170 -4.93 12.68 29.33
N ARG A 171 -5.24 13.69 28.52
CA ARG A 171 -6.48 14.49 28.63
C ARG A 171 -7.73 13.65 28.28
N TYR A 172 -7.57 12.70 27.35
CA TYR A 172 -8.65 11.90 26.81
C TYR A 172 -8.62 10.52 27.46
N LYS A 173 -9.33 10.36 28.57
CA LYS A 173 -9.41 9.08 29.32
C LYS A 173 -10.32 8.05 28.60
N ASP A 174 -10.30 8.06 27.26
CA ASP A 174 -11.13 7.18 26.44
C ASP A 174 -10.26 6.12 25.75
N ARG A 175 -10.65 4.86 25.98
CA ARG A 175 -9.93 3.71 25.42
C ARG A 175 -9.97 3.66 23.89
N LYS A 176 -10.97 4.25 23.24
CA LYS A 176 -11.09 4.26 21.77
C LYS A 176 -10.01 5.15 21.15
N ILE A 177 -9.75 6.31 21.73
CA ILE A 177 -8.68 7.21 21.28
C ILE A 177 -7.32 6.50 21.41
N LEU A 178 -7.07 5.87 22.55
CA LEU A 178 -5.83 5.12 22.78
C LEU A 178 -5.68 3.97 21.78
N LEU A 179 -6.74 3.19 21.54
CA LEU A 179 -6.72 2.11 20.56
C LEU A 179 -6.45 2.62 19.15
N SER A 180 -7.08 3.73 18.77
CA SER A 180 -6.85 4.37 17.48
C SER A 180 -5.41 4.84 17.32
N TYR A 181 -4.84 5.44 18.38
CA TYR A 181 -3.43 5.85 18.39
C TYR A 181 -2.48 4.66 18.29
N ILE A 182 -2.72 3.59 19.05
CA ILE A 182 -1.94 2.34 18.96
C ILE A 182 -2.00 1.77 17.55
N ASN A 183 -3.18 1.78 16.90
CA ASN A 183 -3.32 1.30 15.52
C ASN A 183 -2.40 2.03 14.54
N ILE A 184 -2.37 3.37 14.62
CA ILE A 184 -1.53 4.15 13.70
C ILE A 184 -0.05 3.99 14.02
N LEU A 185 0.34 3.84 15.29
CA LEU A 185 1.71 3.52 15.68
C LEU A 185 2.17 2.19 15.06
N GLN A 186 1.38 1.13 15.21
CA GLN A 186 1.67 -0.19 14.64
C GLN A 186 1.76 -0.17 13.11
N LYS A 187 0.85 0.53 12.43
CA LYS A 187 0.88 0.68 10.96
C LYS A 187 2.14 1.38 10.46
N ASN A 188 2.77 2.20 11.29
CA ASN A 188 3.99 2.93 10.96
C ASN A 188 5.26 2.28 11.55
N GLY A 189 5.15 1.09 12.14
CA GLY A 189 6.30 0.36 12.70
C GLY A 189 6.89 0.99 13.97
N ILE A 190 6.10 1.81 14.71
CA ILE A 190 6.53 2.46 15.98
C ILE A 190 6.06 1.59 17.15
N ASP A 191 6.47 0.32 17.12
CA ASP A 191 5.97 -0.70 18.02
C ASP A 191 6.48 -0.54 19.47
N GLU A 192 7.67 0.04 19.69
CA GLU A 192 8.17 0.35 21.04
C GLU A 192 7.23 1.28 21.78
N LEU A 193 6.75 2.33 21.11
CA LEU A 193 5.83 3.29 21.71
C LEU A 193 4.45 2.65 21.94
N ALA A 194 3.97 1.83 21.00
CA ALA A 194 2.72 1.08 21.18
C ALA A 194 2.79 0.16 22.41
N VAL A 195 3.88 -0.57 22.59
CA VAL A 195 4.14 -1.41 23.77
C VAL A 195 4.11 -0.57 25.04
N LEU A 196 4.83 0.56 25.07
CA LEU A 196 4.88 1.45 26.23
C LEU A 196 3.48 1.92 26.65
N TYR A 197 2.65 2.35 25.70
CA TYR A 197 1.29 2.81 26.01
C TYR A 197 0.40 1.68 26.53
N ILE A 198 0.54 0.47 25.97
CA ILE A 198 -0.26 -0.68 26.41
C ILE A 198 0.18 -1.14 27.81
N GLU A 199 1.47 -1.16 28.12
CA GLU A 199 1.99 -1.55 29.44
C GLU A 199 1.54 -0.62 30.58
N ASN A 200 1.25 0.65 30.28
CA ASN A 200 0.78 1.64 31.25
C ASN A 200 -0.73 1.54 31.57
N ILE A 201 -1.44 0.58 30.98
CA ILE A 201 -2.87 0.34 31.22
C ILE A 201 -3.13 -1.11 31.59
N ASP A 202 -4.28 -1.39 32.21
CA ASP A 202 -4.71 -2.77 32.45
C ASP A 202 -5.22 -3.42 31.15
N TYR A 203 -4.27 -3.96 30.38
CA TYR A 203 -4.55 -4.62 29.11
C TYR A 203 -4.89 -6.12 29.25
N LYS A 204 -4.44 -6.78 30.33
CA LYS A 204 -4.45 -8.24 30.50
C LYS A 204 -5.84 -8.88 30.41
N LYS A 205 -6.88 -8.14 30.76
CA LYS A 205 -8.30 -8.56 30.65
C LYS A 205 -8.99 -8.04 29.41
N ASN A 206 -8.29 -7.31 28.55
CA ASN A 206 -8.86 -6.73 27.34
C ASN A 206 -8.33 -7.44 26.10
N ARG A 207 -9.21 -8.22 25.43
CA ARG A 207 -8.87 -8.99 24.23
C ARG A 207 -8.12 -8.17 23.18
N THR A 208 -8.63 -7.00 22.83
CA THR A 208 -8.06 -6.17 21.75
C THR A 208 -6.67 -5.66 22.12
N LEU A 209 -6.50 -5.16 23.35
CA LEU A 209 -5.21 -4.66 23.79
C LEU A 209 -4.18 -5.77 23.96
N THR A 210 -4.58 -6.93 24.49
CA THR A 210 -3.68 -8.10 24.61
C THR A 210 -3.17 -8.54 23.24
N ARG A 211 -4.04 -8.60 22.24
CA ARG A 211 -3.66 -8.94 20.86
C ARG A 211 -2.70 -7.91 20.28
N LYS A 212 -3.02 -6.61 20.41
CA LYS A 212 -2.14 -5.53 19.93
C LYS A 212 -0.77 -5.52 20.59
N TYR A 213 -0.75 -5.80 21.90
CA TYR A 213 0.50 -5.93 22.65
C TYR A 213 1.35 -7.09 22.10
N ALA A 214 0.74 -8.25 21.91
CA ALA A 214 1.43 -9.41 21.34
C ALA A 214 1.93 -9.15 19.90
N GLN A 215 1.15 -8.46 19.07
CA GLN A 215 1.54 -8.06 17.72
C GLN A 215 2.77 -7.16 17.75
N SER A 216 2.76 -6.08 18.52
CA SER A 216 3.93 -5.19 18.65
C SER A 216 5.16 -5.91 19.24
N LEU A 217 4.98 -6.78 20.22
CA LEU A 217 6.10 -7.59 20.75
C LEU A 217 6.71 -8.48 19.65
N SER A 218 5.89 -9.07 18.79
CA SER A 218 6.39 -9.89 17.68
C SER A 218 7.17 -9.06 16.64
N GLN A 219 6.72 -7.84 16.33
CA GLN A 219 7.47 -6.93 15.46
C GLN A 219 8.82 -6.52 16.06
N LEU A 220 8.90 -6.43 17.38
CA LEU A 220 10.13 -6.17 18.13
C LEU A 220 11.00 -7.41 18.36
N ASN A 221 10.76 -8.51 17.64
CA ASN A 221 11.45 -9.79 17.79
C ASN A 221 11.35 -10.39 19.22
N LYS A 222 10.30 -10.03 19.99
CA LYS A 222 10.02 -10.55 21.32
C LYS A 222 8.91 -11.61 21.29
N THR A 223 8.93 -12.50 20.30
CA THR A 223 7.84 -13.46 20.01
C THR A 223 7.53 -14.37 21.20
N ASN A 224 8.53 -14.80 21.96
CA ASN A 224 8.26 -15.63 23.16
C ASN A 224 7.44 -14.88 24.21
N LYS A 225 7.66 -13.57 24.41
CA LYS A 225 6.85 -12.74 25.30
C LYS A 225 5.44 -12.53 24.74
N ALA A 226 5.30 -12.41 23.42
CA ALA A 226 4.00 -12.35 22.76
C ALA A 226 3.19 -13.63 22.97
N ILE A 227 3.81 -14.79 22.78
CA ILE A 227 3.21 -16.11 23.03
C ILE A 227 2.74 -16.21 24.48
N SER A 228 3.62 -16.01 25.47
CA SER A 228 3.26 -16.11 26.89
C SER A 228 2.15 -15.13 27.30
N THR A 229 2.07 -13.97 26.66
CA THR A 229 0.98 -13.00 26.90
C THR A 229 -0.37 -13.54 26.44
N LEU A 230 -0.44 -14.14 25.24
CA LEU A 230 -1.68 -14.71 24.71
C LEU A 230 -2.08 -16.01 25.47
N GLU A 231 -1.11 -16.85 25.84
CA GLU A 231 -1.33 -18.02 26.69
C GLU A 231 -1.98 -17.62 28.01
N SER A 232 -1.39 -16.64 28.71
CA SER A 232 -1.90 -16.15 30.01
C SER A 232 -3.31 -15.57 29.89
N PHE A 233 -3.63 -14.91 28.77
CA PHE A 233 -4.98 -14.40 28.52
C PHE A 233 -5.98 -15.58 28.35
N ILE A 234 -5.62 -16.58 27.56
CA ILE A 234 -6.47 -17.77 27.31
C ILE A 234 -6.68 -18.54 28.63
N GLU A 235 -5.63 -18.75 29.43
CA GLU A 235 -5.71 -19.44 30.71
C GLU A 235 -6.58 -18.70 31.74
N SER A 236 -6.56 -17.37 31.73
CA SER A 236 -7.39 -16.55 32.61
C SER A 236 -8.86 -16.47 32.19
N SER A 237 -9.18 -16.93 30.99
CA SER A 237 -10.53 -16.86 30.39
C SER A 237 -11.28 -18.17 30.67
N SER A 238 -12.55 -18.08 31.09
CA SER A 238 -13.42 -19.26 31.29
C SER A 238 -13.83 -19.94 29.97
N ILE A 239 -13.73 -19.22 28.86
CA ILE A 239 -14.11 -19.67 27.51
C ILE A 239 -12.93 -19.41 26.60
N LEU A 240 -12.63 -20.37 25.70
CA LEU A 240 -11.59 -20.22 24.69
C LEU A 240 -11.96 -19.11 23.69
N ASP A 241 -11.23 -17.98 23.73
CA ASP A 241 -11.42 -16.90 22.78
C ASP A 241 -10.80 -17.28 21.42
N ARG A 242 -11.65 -17.46 20.41
CA ARG A 242 -11.21 -17.94 19.09
C ARG A 242 -10.23 -16.97 18.41
N GLU A 243 -10.41 -15.66 18.55
CA GLU A 243 -9.55 -14.68 17.89
C GLU A 243 -8.16 -14.59 18.54
N VAL A 244 -8.11 -14.60 19.89
CA VAL A 244 -6.83 -14.65 20.62
C VAL A 244 -6.10 -15.96 20.35
N SER A 245 -6.83 -17.07 20.35
CA SER A 245 -6.27 -18.41 20.08
C SER A 245 -5.77 -18.54 18.63
N PHE A 246 -6.47 -17.93 17.67
CA PHE A 246 -6.02 -17.91 16.29
C PHE A 246 -4.71 -17.10 16.13
N GLU A 247 -4.56 -16.00 16.85
CA GLU A 247 -3.34 -15.21 16.85
C GLU A 247 -2.18 -15.96 17.54
N LEU A 248 -2.46 -16.64 18.65
CA LEU A 248 -1.47 -17.52 19.30
C LEU A 248 -1.03 -18.65 18.35
N LEU A 249 -1.97 -19.22 17.59
CA LEU A 249 -1.67 -20.22 16.57
C LEU A 249 -0.74 -19.66 15.48
N MET A 250 -0.95 -18.42 15.04
CA MET A 250 -0.03 -17.76 14.09
C MET A 250 1.40 -17.74 14.61
N PHE A 251 1.59 -17.39 15.88
CA PHE A 251 2.92 -17.35 16.48
C PHE A 251 3.52 -18.75 16.66
N TYR A 252 2.74 -19.74 17.06
CA TYR A 252 3.24 -21.10 17.16
C TYR A 252 3.70 -21.66 15.81
N LEU A 253 2.94 -21.41 14.73
CA LEU A 253 3.31 -21.85 13.38
C LEU A 253 4.56 -21.12 12.87
N LYS A 254 4.67 -19.80 13.11
CA LYS A 254 5.83 -19.00 12.75
C LYS A 254 7.10 -19.50 13.46
N GLU A 255 6.99 -19.81 14.76
CA GLU A 255 8.10 -20.28 15.60
C GLU A 255 8.30 -21.80 15.53
N GLU A 256 7.65 -22.48 14.60
CA GLU A 256 7.73 -23.95 14.38
C GLU A 256 7.34 -24.81 15.58
N LYS A 257 6.58 -24.24 16.54
CA LYS A 257 6.10 -24.93 17.74
C LYS A 257 4.90 -25.83 17.44
N LEU A 258 5.10 -26.86 16.60
CA LEU A 258 4.01 -27.72 16.11
C LEU A 258 3.33 -28.53 17.21
N ASP A 259 4.07 -28.92 18.25
CA ASP A 259 3.52 -29.65 19.41
C ASP A 259 2.45 -28.86 20.16
N TYR A 260 2.49 -27.53 20.08
CA TYR A 260 1.48 -26.63 20.65
C TYR A 260 0.41 -26.22 19.62
N ALA A 261 0.84 -26.02 18.36
CA ALA A 261 -0.06 -25.59 17.28
C ALA A 261 -1.13 -26.64 16.96
N ILE A 262 -0.77 -27.92 16.83
CA ILE A 262 -1.69 -29.00 16.41
C ILE A 262 -2.83 -29.18 17.44
N PRO A 263 -2.58 -29.32 18.75
CA PRO A 263 -3.65 -29.43 19.74
C PRO A 263 -4.56 -28.21 19.77
N LEU A 264 -3.98 -27.00 19.57
CA LEU A 264 -4.75 -25.77 19.54
C LEU A 264 -5.69 -25.72 18.32
N ILE A 265 -5.21 -26.13 17.14
CA ILE A 265 -6.05 -26.25 15.94
C ILE A 265 -7.23 -27.20 16.19
N GLU A 266 -6.95 -28.38 16.72
CA GLU A 266 -7.98 -29.40 16.99
C GLU A 266 -9.03 -28.88 17.97
N LYS A 267 -8.59 -28.19 19.03
CA LYS A 267 -9.49 -27.57 20.01
C LYS A 267 -10.32 -26.45 19.37
N LEU A 268 -9.73 -25.61 18.52
CA LEU A 268 -10.43 -24.52 17.84
C LEU A 268 -11.50 -25.03 16.86
N ILE A 269 -11.19 -26.09 16.10
CA ILE A 269 -12.15 -26.72 15.18
C ILE A 269 -13.26 -27.45 15.97
N SER A 270 -12.96 -28.04 17.13
CA SER A 270 -13.95 -28.72 17.95
C SER A 270 -15.04 -27.79 18.52
N ILE A 271 -14.82 -26.50 18.61
CA ILE A 271 -15.82 -25.51 19.06
C ILE A 271 -16.99 -25.46 18.06
N ASP A 272 -16.69 -25.41 16.79
CA ASP A 272 -17.67 -25.43 15.71
C ASP A 272 -17.08 -26.15 14.47
N PRO A 273 -17.26 -27.49 14.39
CA PRO A 273 -16.77 -28.29 13.26
C PRO A 273 -17.47 -28.00 11.93
N SER A 274 -18.57 -27.24 11.96
CA SER A 274 -19.33 -26.86 10.78
C SER A 274 -18.92 -25.49 10.19
N ASP A 275 -18.08 -24.72 10.90
CA ASP A 275 -17.58 -23.42 10.42
C ASP A 275 -16.47 -23.64 9.36
N ASP A 276 -16.90 -23.91 8.14
CA ASP A 276 -15.99 -24.17 7.01
C ASP A 276 -15.12 -22.96 6.65
N ASP A 277 -15.62 -21.74 6.86
CA ASP A 277 -14.85 -20.51 6.68
C ASP A 277 -13.67 -20.45 7.65
N PHE A 278 -13.89 -20.83 8.90
CA PHE A 278 -12.83 -20.83 9.89
C PHE A 278 -11.79 -21.94 9.63
N ILE A 279 -12.24 -23.14 9.24
CA ILE A 279 -11.33 -24.23 8.83
C ILE A 279 -10.51 -23.81 7.61
N PHE A 280 -11.11 -23.08 6.65
CA PHE A 280 -10.40 -22.54 5.50
C PHE A 280 -9.32 -21.51 5.92
N ARG A 281 -9.63 -20.61 6.86
CA ARG A 281 -8.64 -19.68 7.43
C ARG A 281 -7.47 -20.40 8.10
N ILE A 282 -7.73 -21.48 8.83
CA ILE A 282 -6.67 -22.32 9.42
C ILE A 282 -5.81 -22.97 8.34
N ALA A 283 -6.45 -23.55 7.30
CA ALA A 283 -5.72 -24.14 6.19
C ALA A 283 -4.82 -23.15 5.47
N LEU A 284 -5.31 -21.92 5.21
CA LEU A 284 -4.52 -20.83 4.65
C LEU A 284 -3.35 -20.42 5.56
N LEU A 285 -3.61 -20.29 6.86
CA LEU A 285 -2.56 -19.96 7.82
C LEU A 285 -1.44 -20.99 7.83
N CYS A 286 -1.79 -22.28 7.78
CA CYS A 286 -0.80 -23.36 7.65
C CYS A 286 -0.04 -23.27 6.32
N PHE A 287 -0.72 -22.92 5.22
CA PHE A 287 -0.11 -22.74 3.91
C PHE A 287 0.91 -21.60 3.91
N ASP A 288 0.54 -20.44 4.42
CA ASP A 288 1.38 -19.23 4.47
C ASP A 288 2.63 -19.43 5.35
N ASN A 289 2.53 -20.28 6.36
CA ASN A 289 3.67 -20.68 7.21
C ASN A 289 4.39 -21.95 6.70
N GLU A 290 4.15 -22.37 5.45
CA GLU A 290 4.80 -23.51 4.79
C GLU A 290 4.55 -24.87 5.51
N ARG A 291 3.50 -24.97 6.34
CA ARG A 291 3.09 -26.22 7.01
C ARG A 291 2.16 -27.02 6.09
N TYR A 292 2.71 -27.38 4.93
CA TYR A 292 1.96 -27.95 3.80
C TYR A 292 1.16 -29.21 4.16
N SER A 293 1.70 -30.09 4.99
CA SER A 293 0.98 -31.31 5.41
C SER A 293 -0.28 -31.01 6.22
N LEU A 294 -0.22 -30.02 7.13
CA LEU A 294 -1.40 -29.58 7.90
C LEU A 294 -2.40 -28.86 7.00
N SER A 295 -1.91 -27.97 6.15
CA SER A 295 -2.73 -27.27 5.17
C SER A 295 -3.48 -28.24 4.26
N GLU A 296 -2.78 -29.21 3.70
CA GLU A 296 -3.34 -30.28 2.86
C GLU A 296 -4.43 -31.06 3.57
N LYS A 297 -4.22 -31.44 4.85
CA LYS A 297 -5.22 -32.12 5.69
C LYS A 297 -6.55 -31.36 5.73
N TYR A 298 -6.48 -30.05 6.05
CA TYR A 298 -7.69 -29.25 6.24
C TYR A 298 -8.34 -28.86 4.91
N PHE A 299 -7.57 -28.57 3.84
CA PHE A 299 -8.12 -28.37 2.51
C PHE A 299 -8.84 -29.63 1.98
N ASN A 300 -8.33 -30.84 2.25
CA ASN A 300 -9.00 -32.08 1.82
C ASN A 300 -10.32 -32.30 2.58
N ILE A 301 -10.41 -31.94 3.86
CA ILE A 301 -11.66 -31.97 4.62
C ILE A 301 -12.70 -31.05 3.94
N LEU A 302 -12.32 -29.82 3.62
CA LEU A 302 -13.20 -28.86 2.96
C LEU A 302 -13.56 -29.27 1.53
N LEU A 303 -12.63 -29.84 0.80
CA LEU A 303 -12.88 -30.35 -0.56
C LEU A 303 -13.92 -31.48 -0.55
N SER A 304 -13.90 -32.36 0.45
CA SER A 304 -14.89 -33.41 0.61
C SER A 304 -16.31 -32.91 0.89
N LYS A 305 -16.43 -31.69 1.43
CA LYS A 305 -17.69 -30.97 1.65
C LYS A 305 -18.12 -30.08 0.45
N PHE A 306 -17.35 -30.09 -0.65
CA PHE A 306 -17.54 -29.20 -1.81
C PHE A 306 -17.53 -27.70 -1.47
N TYR A 307 -16.87 -27.34 -0.38
CA TYR A 307 -16.69 -25.94 0.01
C TYR A 307 -15.67 -25.25 -0.94
N VAL A 308 -16.08 -24.18 -1.62
CA VAL A 308 -15.27 -23.40 -2.58
C VAL A 308 -14.22 -24.21 -3.36
N PRO A 309 -14.63 -25.27 -4.09
CA PRO A 309 -13.73 -26.33 -4.57
C PRO A 309 -12.64 -25.82 -5.50
N ASP A 310 -12.87 -24.77 -6.26
CA ASP A 310 -11.88 -24.19 -7.17
C ASP A 310 -10.74 -23.49 -6.43
N ASN A 311 -11.05 -22.78 -5.33
CA ASN A 311 -10.04 -22.17 -4.46
C ASN A 311 -9.19 -23.25 -3.79
N ILE A 312 -9.84 -24.29 -3.28
CA ILE A 312 -9.14 -25.40 -2.60
C ILE A 312 -8.25 -26.14 -3.61
N ASN A 313 -8.74 -26.45 -4.80
CA ASN A 313 -7.92 -27.05 -5.85
C ASN A 313 -6.73 -26.17 -6.24
N PHE A 314 -6.87 -24.85 -6.18
CA PHE A 314 -5.72 -23.96 -6.39
C PHE A 314 -4.65 -24.17 -5.31
N PHE A 315 -5.01 -24.13 -4.03
CA PHE A 315 -4.05 -24.28 -2.92
C PHE A 315 -3.47 -25.69 -2.84
N LEU A 316 -4.26 -26.72 -3.03
CA LEU A 316 -3.76 -28.11 -3.12
C LEU A 316 -2.77 -28.26 -4.28
N GLY A 317 -3.07 -27.70 -5.45
CA GLY A 317 -2.14 -27.68 -6.56
C GLY A 317 -0.84 -26.91 -6.26
N GLN A 318 -0.90 -25.81 -5.50
CA GLN A 318 0.30 -25.10 -5.05
C GLN A 318 1.13 -25.95 -4.05
N ILE A 319 0.48 -26.62 -3.10
CA ILE A 319 1.14 -27.53 -2.15
C ILE A 319 1.85 -28.66 -2.90
N ASP A 320 1.16 -29.29 -3.84
CA ASP A 320 1.75 -30.35 -4.66
C ASP A 320 2.94 -29.86 -5.48
N TYR A 321 2.80 -28.66 -6.08
CA TYR A 321 3.91 -28.05 -6.83
C TYR A 321 5.14 -27.79 -5.95
N LYS A 322 4.94 -27.24 -4.76
CA LYS A 322 6.01 -26.98 -3.78
C LYS A 322 6.68 -28.29 -3.32
N ASN A 323 5.88 -29.33 -3.11
CA ASN A 323 6.34 -30.68 -2.74
C ASN A 323 6.87 -31.48 -3.94
N LYS A 324 6.99 -30.85 -5.13
CA LYS A 324 7.47 -31.49 -6.39
C LYS A 324 6.59 -32.66 -6.88
N ARG A 325 5.35 -32.75 -6.41
CA ARG A 325 4.32 -33.69 -6.89
C ARG A 325 3.60 -33.09 -8.10
N TYR A 326 4.30 -33.00 -9.23
CA TYR A 326 3.81 -32.24 -10.39
C TYR A 326 2.60 -32.85 -11.08
N ASP A 327 2.41 -34.17 -11.00
CA ASP A 327 1.24 -34.86 -11.55
C ASP A 327 -0.03 -34.47 -10.79
N GLU A 328 0.04 -34.54 -9.48
CA GLU A 328 -1.04 -34.14 -8.57
C GLU A 328 -1.36 -32.66 -8.73
N ALA A 329 -0.33 -31.80 -8.79
CA ALA A 329 -0.50 -30.39 -9.06
C ALA A 329 -1.27 -30.14 -10.36
N LEU A 330 -0.93 -30.83 -11.45
CA LEU A 330 -1.62 -30.72 -12.72
C LEU A 330 -3.08 -31.15 -12.62
N LEU A 331 -3.38 -32.24 -11.88
CA LEU A 331 -4.75 -32.68 -11.65
C LEU A 331 -5.58 -31.64 -10.90
N HIS A 332 -5.04 -31.09 -9.82
CA HIS A 332 -5.73 -30.04 -9.05
C HIS A 332 -5.96 -28.78 -9.88
N TYR A 333 -4.96 -28.26 -10.60
CA TYR A 333 -5.13 -27.10 -11.44
C TYR A 333 -6.16 -27.34 -12.57
N GLN A 334 -6.23 -28.53 -13.15
CA GLN A 334 -7.19 -28.83 -14.21
C GLN A 334 -8.65 -28.77 -13.71
N ARG A 335 -8.91 -29.10 -12.46
CA ARG A 335 -10.25 -29.07 -11.82
C ARG A 335 -10.79 -27.67 -11.60
N ILE A 336 -9.95 -26.62 -11.62
CA ILE A 336 -10.38 -25.23 -11.47
C ILE A 336 -11.21 -24.83 -12.69
N GLN A 337 -12.49 -24.48 -12.50
CA GLN A 337 -13.40 -24.13 -13.58
C GLN A 337 -13.89 -22.68 -13.51
N GLN A 338 -14.03 -22.13 -12.31
CA GLN A 338 -14.62 -20.82 -12.04
C GLN A 338 -13.77 -20.02 -11.07
N GLY A 339 -14.21 -18.79 -10.75
CA GLY A 339 -13.60 -17.96 -9.75
C GLY A 339 -12.29 -17.27 -10.17
N THR A 340 -11.66 -16.62 -9.21
CA THR A 340 -10.48 -15.76 -9.40
C THR A 340 -9.28 -16.53 -9.96
N PHE A 341 -9.12 -17.80 -9.59
CA PHE A 341 -7.93 -18.59 -9.92
C PHE A 341 -7.95 -19.17 -11.35
N VAL A 342 -9.06 -19.08 -12.08
CA VAL A 342 -9.11 -19.46 -13.49
C VAL A 342 -8.09 -18.66 -14.33
N ASN A 343 -7.92 -17.38 -13.99
CA ASN A 343 -7.01 -16.50 -14.73
C ASN A 343 -5.53 -16.87 -14.55
N VAL A 344 -5.16 -17.45 -13.41
CA VAL A 344 -3.77 -17.88 -13.10
C VAL A 344 -3.53 -19.36 -13.44
N LYS A 345 -4.58 -20.12 -13.72
CA LYS A 345 -4.51 -21.56 -14.05
C LYS A 345 -3.52 -21.86 -15.18
N THR A 346 -3.57 -21.09 -16.27
CA THR A 346 -2.69 -21.33 -17.42
C THR A 346 -1.23 -21.21 -17.06
N LEU A 347 -0.86 -20.22 -16.22
CA LEU A 347 0.52 -20.07 -15.73
C LEU A 347 0.92 -21.25 -14.85
N ASN A 348 0.10 -21.61 -13.87
CA ASN A 348 0.41 -22.67 -12.93
C ASN A 348 0.57 -24.05 -13.61
N VAL A 349 -0.33 -24.36 -14.55
CA VAL A 349 -0.19 -25.56 -15.37
C VAL A 349 1.11 -25.51 -16.19
N SER A 350 1.44 -24.35 -16.79
CA SER A 350 2.67 -24.23 -17.57
C SER A 350 3.92 -24.35 -16.69
N MET A 351 3.91 -23.80 -15.46
CA MET A 351 5.00 -23.97 -14.50
C MET A 351 5.17 -25.44 -14.09
N ALA A 352 4.08 -26.14 -13.82
CA ALA A 352 4.13 -27.57 -13.49
C ALA A 352 4.65 -28.41 -14.68
N LEU A 353 4.23 -28.10 -15.90
CA LEU A 353 4.73 -28.74 -17.13
C LEU A 353 6.22 -28.44 -17.37
N LEU A 354 6.68 -27.22 -17.06
CA LEU A 354 8.10 -26.86 -17.12
C LEU A 354 8.93 -27.76 -16.20
N LYS A 355 8.51 -27.87 -14.94
CA LYS A 355 9.26 -28.63 -13.90
C LYS A 355 9.18 -30.13 -14.14
N LYS A 356 8.04 -30.63 -14.63
CA LYS A 356 7.84 -32.06 -14.87
C LYS A 356 8.51 -32.54 -16.17
N TYR A 357 8.41 -31.75 -17.24
CA TYR A 357 8.85 -32.14 -18.56
C TYR A 357 9.96 -31.23 -19.10
N ASN A 358 9.61 -30.10 -19.70
CA ASN A 358 10.54 -29.16 -20.28
C ASN A 358 9.87 -27.83 -20.69
N LEU A 359 10.70 -26.90 -21.16
CA LEU A 359 10.29 -25.59 -21.66
C LEU A 359 9.29 -25.68 -22.83
N GLU A 360 9.51 -26.60 -23.78
CA GLU A 360 8.65 -26.74 -24.96
C GLU A 360 7.21 -27.06 -24.57
N LYS A 361 6.99 -27.98 -23.62
CA LYS A 361 5.67 -28.34 -23.11
C LYS A 361 4.98 -27.17 -22.42
N ALA A 362 5.74 -26.40 -21.62
CA ALA A 362 5.22 -25.22 -20.94
C ALA A 362 4.75 -24.15 -21.92
N LEU A 363 5.58 -23.80 -22.90
CA LEU A 363 5.26 -22.79 -23.92
C LEU A 363 4.12 -23.25 -24.83
N SER A 364 4.13 -24.52 -25.27
CA SER A 364 3.06 -25.11 -26.07
C SER A 364 1.71 -25.05 -25.36
N HIS A 365 1.68 -25.23 -24.03
CA HIS A 365 0.44 -25.09 -23.27
C HIS A 365 -0.11 -23.66 -23.34
N ILE A 366 0.73 -22.65 -23.17
CA ILE A 366 0.34 -21.23 -23.28
C ILE A 366 -0.25 -20.97 -24.69
N ASP A 367 0.45 -21.40 -25.74
CA ASP A 367 0.03 -21.18 -27.14
C ASP A 367 -1.28 -21.90 -27.50
N LYS A 368 -1.54 -23.05 -26.88
CA LYS A 368 -2.80 -23.77 -27.03
C LYS A 368 -3.97 -23.08 -26.31
N LYS A 369 -3.71 -22.50 -25.14
CA LYS A 369 -4.75 -21.89 -24.29
C LYS A 369 -5.08 -20.46 -24.70
N ILE A 370 -4.08 -19.67 -25.12
CA ILE A 370 -4.25 -18.27 -25.49
C ILE A 370 -4.16 -18.13 -27.00
N LYS A 371 -5.32 -18.02 -27.66
CA LYS A 371 -5.38 -17.69 -29.10
C LYS A 371 -5.25 -16.17 -29.24
N ILE A 372 -4.22 -15.73 -29.97
CA ILE A 372 -3.96 -14.31 -30.22
C ILE A 372 -4.98 -13.78 -31.22
N LYS A 373 -6.02 -13.10 -30.72
CA LYS A 373 -7.05 -12.45 -31.53
C LYS A 373 -6.97 -10.92 -31.49
N ASN A 374 -6.32 -10.38 -30.46
CA ASN A 374 -6.17 -8.94 -30.21
C ASN A 374 -4.91 -8.65 -29.38
N GLN A 375 -4.62 -7.36 -29.17
CA GLN A 375 -3.45 -6.93 -28.41
C GLN A 375 -3.45 -7.43 -26.95
N ASN A 376 -4.63 -7.50 -26.31
CA ASN A 376 -4.71 -7.99 -24.93
C ASN A 376 -4.34 -9.47 -24.82
N ASN A 377 -4.78 -10.30 -25.77
CA ASN A 377 -4.37 -11.72 -25.83
C ASN A 377 -2.88 -11.85 -26.10
N LEU A 378 -2.32 -10.99 -26.98
CA LEU A 378 -0.88 -10.95 -27.23
C LEU A 378 -0.09 -10.62 -25.95
N LEU A 379 -0.48 -9.55 -25.26
CA LEU A 379 0.15 -9.15 -23.99
C LEU A 379 0.07 -10.26 -22.95
N ASN A 380 -1.10 -10.88 -22.78
CA ASN A 380 -1.28 -11.99 -21.86
C ASN A 380 -0.36 -13.18 -22.20
N SER A 381 -0.35 -13.63 -23.44
CA SER A 381 0.52 -14.72 -23.89
C SER A 381 2.01 -14.41 -23.64
N LEU A 382 2.47 -13.23 -24.05
CA LEU A 382 3.86 -12.81 -23.85
C LEU A 382 4.21 -12.66 -22.35
N SER A 383 3.28 -12.14 -21.52
CA SER A 383 3.50 -12.00 -20.08
C SER A 383 3.64 -13.36 -19.39
N LEU A 384 2.85 -14.38 -19.79
CA LEU A 384 3.01 -15.73 -19.26
C LEU A 384 4.33 -16.37 -19.71
N LYS A 385 4.72 -16.19 -20.96
CA LYS A 385 6.03 -16.65 -21.46
C LYS A 385 7.18 -15.97 -20.73
N LEU A 386 7.06 -14.66 -20.47
CA LEU A 386 8.03 -13.92 -19.68
C LEU A 386 8.20 -14.54 -18.29
N SER A 387 7.11 -14.88 -17.59
CA SER A 387 7.18 -15.55 -16.29
C SER A 387 7.88 -16.91 -16.36
N ILE A 388 7.69 -17.67 -17.43
CA ILE A 388 8.41 -18.96 -17.63
C ILE A 388 9.91 -18.72 -17.79
N PHE A 389 10.34 -17.73 -18.59
CA PHE A 389 11.75 -17.43 -18.79
C PHE A 389 12.40 -16.80 -17.54
N GLU A 390 11.68 -16.01 -16.79
CA GLU A 390 12.12 -15.51 -15.47
C GLU A 390 12.40 -16.68 -14.50
N GLU A 391 11.51 -17.69 -14.46
CA GLU A 391 11.67 -18.88 -13.61
C GLU A 391 12.90 -19.74 -14.01
N ILE A 392 13.21 -19.81 -15.28
CA ILE A 392 14.39 -20.52 -15.78
C ILE A 392 15.67 -19.71 -15.52
N GLY A 393 15.57 -18.38 -15.48
CA GLY A 393 16.69 -17.47 -15.25
C GLY A 393 17.50 -17.13 -16.52
N GLU A 394 16.99 -17.46 -17.72
CA GLU A 394 17.63 -17.23 -19.02
C GLU A 394 17.47 -15.77 -19.45
N SER A 395 18.48 -14.95 -19.15
CA SER A 395 18.47 -13.49 -19.39
C SER A 395 18.20 -13.13 -20.85
N ALA A 396 18.79 -13.85 -21.80
CA ALA A 396 18.62 -13.60 -23.24
C ALA A 396 17.16 -13.74 -23.69
N ASP A 397 16.45 -14.76 -23.21
CA ASP A 397 15.03 -14.96 -23.53
C ASP A 397 14.14 -13.97 -22.80
N VAL A 398 14.45 -13.60 -21.56
CA VAL A 398 13.77 -12.52 -20.83
C VAL A 398 13.89 -11.20 -21.61
N ILE A 399 15.08 -10.84 -22.09
CA ILE A 399 15.32 -9.63 -22.91
C ILE A 399 14.50 -9.70 -24.20
N LYS A 400 14.52 -10.84 -24.88
CA LYS A 400 13.77 -11.05 -26.13
C LYS A 400 12.27 -10.88 -25.96
N VAL A 401 11.67 -11.57 -24.99
CA VAL A 401 10.21 -11.52 -24.75
C VAL A 401 9.78 -10.14 -24.24
N SER A 402 10.53 -9.56 -23.31
CA SER A 402 10.27 -8.20 -22.82
C SER A 402 10.35 -7.18 -23.95
N SER A 403 11.31 -7.32 -24.87
CA SER A 403 11.41 -6.45 -26.04
C SER A 403 10.23 -6.60 -27.00
N GLN A 404 9.69 -7.83 -27.15
CA GLN A 404 8.46 -8.05 -27.93
C GLN A 404 7.26 -7.36 -27.28
N ILE A 405 7.12 -7.44 -25.94
CA ILE A 405 6.07 -6.72 -25.22
C ILE A 405 6.23 -5.20 -25.44
N LEU A 406 7.43 -4.67 -25.25
CA LEU A 406 7.71 -3.24 -25.34
C LEU A 406 7.59 -2.66 -26.77
N LYS A 407 7.65 -3.49 -27.79
CA LYS A 407 7.34 -3.08 -29.18
C LYS A 407 5.88 -2.70 -29.35
N SER A 408 4.96 -3.42 -28.73
CA SER A 408 3.51 -3.17 -28.82
C SER A 408 2.98 -2.34 -27.66
N PHE A 409 3.63 -2.42 -26.49
CA PHE A 409 3.27 -1.76 -25.24
C PHE A 409 4.48 -1.02 -24.65
N PRO A 410 4.90 0.11 -25.23
CA PRO A 410 6.18 0.76 -24.89
C PRO A 410 6.33 1.16 -23.42
N ASN A 411 5.22 1.36 -22.70
CA ASN A 411 5.19 1.79 -21.31
C ASN A 411 4.82 0.66 -20.32
N ASN A 412 4.93 -0.61 -20.75
CA ASN A 412 4.68 -1.73 -19.86
C ASN A 412 5.79 -1.81 -18.78
N GLU A 413 5.45 -1.40 -17.57
CA GLU A 413 6.41 -1.32 -16.45
C GLU A 413 7.02 -2.68 -16.10
N ARG A 414 6.22 -3.76 -16.10
CA ARG A 414 6.72 -5.10 -15.82
C ARG A 414 7.79 -5.52 -16.83
N ALA A 415 7.52 -5.32 -18.12
CA ALA A 415 8.49 -5.69 -19.16
C ALA A 415 9.76 -4.83 -19.12
N LEU A 416 9.65 -3.52 -18.79
CA LEU A 416 10.81 -2.66 -18.56
C LEU A 416 11.63 -3.17 -17.37
N TYR A 417 10.98 -3.48 -16.25
CA TYR A 417 11.64 -3.96 -15.04
C TYR A 417 12.37 -5.29 -15.27
N SER A 418 11.66 -6.28 -15.82
CA SER A 418 12.23 -7.61 -16.11
C SER A 418 13.41 -7.52 -17.08
N ARG A 419 13.31 -6.66 -18.11
CA ARG A 419 14.38 -6.46 -19.08
C ARG A 419 15.59 -5.75 -18.49
N ALA A 420 15.36 -4.76 -17.62
CA ALA A 420 16.42 -4.07 -16.91
C ALA A 420 17.24 -5.04 -16.03
N LEU A 421 16.56 -5.88 -15.25
CA LEU A 421 17.23 -6.89 -14.41
C LEU A 421 17.97 -7.96 -15.25
N ALA A 422 17.41 -8.33 -16.41
CA ALA A 422 18.06 -9.25 -17.32
C ALA A 422 19.33 -8.61 -17.95
N TYR A 423 19.28 -7.32 -18.32
CA TYR A 423 20.47 -6.58 -18.76
C TYR A 423 21.53 -6.43 -17.66
N GLU A 424 21.12 -6.27 -16.40
CA GLU A 424 22.03 -6.27 -15.26
C GLU A 424 22.81 -7.58 -15.18
N LYS A 425 22.12 -8.72 -15.25
CA LYS A 425 22.75 -10.05 -15.22
C LYS A 425 23.74 -10.27 -16.38
N GLU A 426 23.46 -9.70 -17.56
CA GLU A 426 24.33 -9.72 -18.72
C GLU A 426 25.45 -8.66 -18.66
N GLY A 427 25.53 -7.86 -17.60
CA GLY A 427 26.51 -6.78 -17.47
C GLY A 427 26.26 -5.58 -18.41
N ASN A 428 25.10 -5.51 -19.07
CA ASN A 428 24.76 -4.42 -19.98
C ASN A 428 24.14 -3.23 -19.23
N ILE A 429 25.00 -2.51 -18.50
CA ILE A 429 24.60 -1.40 -17.62
C ILE A 429 23.92 -0.26 -18.40
N LEU A 430 24.34 0.00 -19.63
CA LEU A 430 23.75 1.07 -20.44
C LEU A 430 22.26 0.80 -20.78
N SER A 431 21.94 -0.43 -21.19
CA SER A 431 20.58 -0.84 -21.51
C SER A 431 19.70 -0.95 -20.26
N MET A 432 20.25 -1.51 -19.18
CA MET A 432 19.63 -1.53 -17.85
C MET A 432 19.20 -0.11 -17.40
N SER A 433 20.14 0.83 -17.45
CA SER A 433 19.91 2.22 -17.05
C SER A 433 18.82 2.89 -17.88
N LYS A 434 18.78 2.66 -19.20
CA LYS A 434 17.73 3.21 -20.08
C LYS A 434 16.33 2.74 -19.69
N ASP A 435 16.18 1.48 -19.34
CA ASP A 435 14.87 0.93 -18.95
C ASP A 435 14.42 1.48 -17.60
N PHE A 436 15.30 1.53 -16.59
CA PHE A 436 14.98 2.13 -15.30
C PHE A 436 14.72 3.65 -15.40
N ASP A 437 15.52 4.39 -16.14
CA ASP A 437 15.29 5.83 -16.37
C ASP A 437 13.93 6.08 -17.03
N LYS A 438 13.52 5.20 -17.97
CA LYS A 438 12.18 5.24 -18.57
C LYS A 438 11.08 4.98 -17.54
N MET A 439 11.23 3.99 -16.67
CA MET A 439 10.25 3.72 -15.60
C MET A 439 10.11 4.91 -14.66
N ILE A 440 11.22 5.52 -14.24
CA ILE A 440 11.24 6.68 -13.36
C ILE A 440 10.64 7.92 -14.06
N LYS A 441 10.84 8.06 -15.37
CA LYS A 441 10.20 9.11 -16.17
C LYS A 441 8.68 8.94 -16.25
N LEU A 442 8.20 7.72 -16.38
CA LEU A 442 6.76 7.40 -16.40
C LEU A 442 6.12 7.65 -15.03
N ASN A 443 6.82 7.28 -13.95
CA ASN A 443 6.37 7.50 -12.58
C ASN A 443 7.57 7.83 -11.67
N LYS A 444 7.76 9.13 -11.40
CA LYS A 444 8.86 9.62 -10.55
C LYS A 444 8.80 9.16 -9.08
N TYR A 445 7.65 8.63 -8.65
CA TYR A 445 7.42 8.09 -7.30
C TYR A 445 7.41 6.55 -7.28
N ASN A 446 7.87 5.88 -8.32
CA ASN A 446 8.00 4.42 -8.34
C ASN A 446 9.18 3.98 -7.46
N SER A 447 8.91 3.76 -6.16
CA SER A 447 9.93 3.34 -5.18
C SER A 447 10.61 2.03 -5.54
N ILE A 448 9.90 1.11 -6.21
CA ILE A 448 10.45 -0.19 -6.65
C ILE A 448 11.52 0.04 -7.72
N ALA A 449 11.20 0.85 -8.76
CA ALA A 449 12.15 1.15 -9.82
C ALA A 449 13.36 1.95 -9.31
N LEU A 450 13.13 2.93 -8.41
CA LEU A 450 14.19 3.71 -7.79
C LEU A 450 15.14 2.83 -6.97
N ASN A 451 14.59 1.95 -6.11
CA ASN A 451 15.38 1.05 -5.29
C ASN A 451 16.15 0.04 -6.15
N ALA A 452 15.47 -0.63 -7.08
CA ALA A 452 16.09 -1.61 -7.95
C ALA A 452 17.23 -1.00 -8.77
N TYR A 453 17.03 0.18 -9.37
CA TYR A 453 18.07 0.86 -10.12
C TYR A 453 19.28 1.21 -9.24
N GLY A 454 19.02 1.81 -8.06
CA GLY A 454 20.09 2.13 -7.13
C GLY A 454 20.87 0.87 -6.70
N TYR A 455 20.15 -0.19 -6.32
CA TYR A 455 20.77 -1.45 -5.91
C TYR A 455 21.58 -2.13 -7.04
N SER A 456 21.05 -2.15 -8.27
CA SER A 456 21.76 -2.67 -9.44
C SER A 456 23.06 -1.92 -9.72
N LEU A 457 23.08 -0.60 -9.57
CA LEU A 457 24.32 0.19 -9.68
C LEU A 457 25.32 -0.17 -8.57
N ALA A 458 24.84 -0.34 -7.34
CA ALA A 458 25.66 -0.71 -6.20
C ALA A 458 26.28 -2.13 -6.36
N LEU A 459 25.50 -3.10 -6.83
CA LEU A 459 26.00 -4.47 -7.11
C LEU A 459 27.17 -4.48 -8.09
N GLN A 460 27.16 -3.57 -9.08
CA GLN A 460 28.24 -3.43 -10.06
C GLN A 460 29.37 -2.50 -9.55
N ASN A 461 29.25 -2.01 -8.31
CA ASN A 461 30.18 -1.01 -7.75
C ASN A 461 30.33 0.24 -8.64
N LEU A 462 29.24 0.66 -9.30
CA LEU A 462 29.21 1.77 -10.26
C LEU A 462 28.33 2.90 -9.73
N HIS A 463 28.78 4.15 -9.96
CA HIS A 463 27.99 5.35 -9.67
C HIS A 463 27.34 5.35 -8.26
N LEU A 464 28.10 4.99 -7.21
CA LEU A 464 27.61 4.82 -5.84
C LEU A 464 26.86 6.04 -5.31
N ASP A 465 27.24 7.28 -5.70
CA ASP A 465 26.51 8.49 -5.32
C ASP A 465 25.10 8.57 -5.96
N LYS A 466 24.98 8.17 -7.24
CA LYS A 466 23.69 8.06 -7.91
C LYS A 466 22.86 6.95 -7.28
N SER A 467 23.47 5.81 -6.98
CA SER A 467 22.86 4.68 -6.30
C SER A 467 22.24 5.10 -4.97
N GLU A 468 23.01 5.71 -4.09
CA GLU A 468 22.55 6.21 -2.80
C GLU A 468 21.38 7.19 -2.95
N LYS A 469 21.50 8.18 -3.86
CA LYS A 469 20.45 9.18 -4.12
C LYS A 469 19.14 8.52 -4.54
N LEU A 470 19.18 7.50 -5.40
CA LEU A 470 18.01 6.78 -5.87
C LEU A 470 17.35 5.98 -4.72
N ILE A 471 18.15 5.27 -3.93
CA ILE A 471 17.64 4.46 -2.81
C ILE A 471 17.07 5.35 -1.70
N ARG A 472 17.73 6.47 -1.35
CA ARG A 472 17.19 7.43 -0.38
C ARG A 472 15.85 7.99 -0.85
N LYS A 473 15.72 8.34 -2.14
CA LYS A 473 14.44 8.76 -2.70
C LYS A 473 13.37 7.66 -2.63
N ALA A 474 13.73 6.39 -2.83
CA ALA A 474 12.81 5.27 -2.63
C ALA A 474 12.38 5.15 -1.17
N LEU A 475 13.30 5.37 -0.22
CA LEU A 475 13.04 5.34 1.21
C LEU A 475 12.13 6.50 1.66
N ASP A 476 12.31 7.71 1.09
CA ASP A 476 11.42 8.86 1.34
C ASP A 476 9.97 8.57 0.92
N ILE A 477 9.81 7.81 -0.19
CA ILE A 477 8.47 7.41 -0.69
C ILE A 477 7.86 6.27 0.15
N ARG A 478 8.69 5.33 0.63
CA ARG A 478 8.28 4.19 1.46
C ARG A 478 9.19 4.05 2.67
N PRO A 479 8.99 4.86 3.71
CA PRO A 479 9.75 4.76 4.95
C PRO A 479 9.55 3.38 5.61
N GLY A 480 10.63 2.86 6.23
CA GLY A 480 10.58 1.61 6.98
C GLY A 480 10.51 0.32 6.15
N GLN A 481 10.60 0.40 4.82
CA GLN A 481 10.61 -0.79 3.96
C GLN A 481 11.95 -1.52 4.07
N ALA A 482 11.96 -2.71 4.69
CA ALA A 482 13.17 -3.52 4.94
C ALA A 482 14.08 -3.68 3.72
N ALA A 483 13.54 -4.04 2.56
CA ALA A 483 14.32 -4.20 1.33
C ALA A 483 14.99 -2.91 0.84
N ILE A 484 14.43 -1.73 1.13
CA ILE A 484 15.02 -0.43 0.76
C ILE A 484 16.09 -0.05 1.80
N LEU A 485 15.84 -0.32 3.08
CA LEU A 485 16.81 -0.10 4.17
C LEU A 485 18.05 -0.97 3.96
N ASP A 486 17.89 -2.24 3.61
CA ASP A 486 18.98 -3.15 3.29
C ASP A 486 19.79 -2.67 2.07
N SER A 487 19.10 -2.25 1.00
CA SER A 487 19.74 -1.66 -0.18
C SER A 487 20.55 -0.40 0.18
N LEU A 488 20.02 0.46 1.08
CA LEU A 488 20.75 1.64 1.55
C LEU A 488 21.95 1.28 2.41
N ALA A 489 21.81 0.31 3.30
CA ALA A 489 22.91 -0.19 4.12
C ALA A 489 24.04 -0.72 3.23
N TRP A 490 23.70 -1.46 2.19
CA TRP A 490 24.69 -2.03 1.25
C TRP A 490 25.46 -0.93 0.51
N VAL A 491 24.80 0.06 -0.08
CA VAL A 491 25.49 1.14 -0.80
C VAL A 491 26.35 2.00 0.12
N LEU A 492 25.91 2.25 1.36
CA LEU A 492 26.69 2.98 2.36
C LEU A 492 27.93 2.18 2.79
N TYR A 493 27.81 0.86 2.92
CA TYR A 493 28.94 -0.01 3.18
C TYR A 493 29.99 0.07 2.05
N LEU A 494 29.56 0.00 0.79
CA LEU A 494 30.46 0.13 -0.37
C LEU A 494 31.13 1.50 -0.44
N LYS A 495 30.50 2.55 0.07
CA LYS A 495 31.06 3.90 0.17
C LYS A 495 31.98 4.09 1.38
N GLY A 496 32.14 3.10 2.25
CA GLY A 496 32.95 3.18 3.47
C GLY A 496 32.25 3.87 4.66
N SER A 497 30.96 4.18 4.55
CA SER A 497 30.17 4.80 5.61
C SER A 497 29.63 3.74 6.60
N TYR A 498 30.53 2.97 7.20
CA TYR A 498 30.19 1.75 7.95
C TYR A 498 29.27 1.99 9.14
N LYS A 499 29.39 3.11 9.84
CA LYS A 499 28.53 3.44 10.99
C LYS A 499 27.06 3.66 10.56
N GLU A 500 26.87 4.35 9.45
CA GLU A 500 25.54 4.60 8.90
C GLU A 500 24.97 3.33 8.26
N ALA A 501 25.79 2.55 7.58
CA ALA A 501 25.42 1.25 7.04
C ALA A 501 24.88 0.31 8.14
N ALA A 502 25.59 0.18 9.26
CA ALA A 502 25.16 -0.62 10.41
C ALA A 502 23.82 -0.15 10.98
N LYS A 503 23.60 1.16 11.04
CA LYS A 503 22.31 1.72 11.49
C LYS A 503 21.15 1.28 10.60
N TYR A 504 21.29 1.40 9.27
CA TYR A 504 20.22 1.02 8.35
C TYR A 504 20.01 -0.49 8.26
N SER A 505 21.10 -1.27 8.35
CA SER A 505 21.00 -2.74 8.42
C SER A 505 20.27 -3.23 9.68
N SER A 506 20.40 -2.53 10.81
CA SER A 506 19.66 -2.89 12.03
C SER A 506 18.18 -2.47 12.01
N LEU A 507 17.79 -1.59 11.08
CA LEU A 507 16.40 -1.17 10.87
C LEU A 507 15.69 -2.01 9.80
N ALA A 508 16.44 -2.75 8.97
CA ALA A 508 15.93 -3.66 7.94
C ALA A 508 15.48 -5.00 8.54
#